data_f9bc1a3cd0eafd7283bb5b9a4922bbd2
#
_entry.id   f9bc1a3cd0eafd7283bb5b9a4922bbd2
#
_cell.length_a   1.000
_cell.length_b   1.000
_cell.length_c   1.000
_cell.angle_alpha   90.00
_cell.angle_beta   90.00
_cell.angle_gamma   90.00
#
_symmetry.space_group_name_H-M   'P 1'
#
loop_
_entity.id
_entity.type
_entity.pdbx_description
1 polymer ?
#
loop_
_entity_poly.entity_id
_entity_poly.type
_entity_poly.pdbx_seq_one_letter_code
_entity_poly.pdbx_strand_id
1 'polypeptide(L)'
;MVHSGIRRDSLPGCGYVIWQDAGEFTFTTDSVFVAAFAHLVKKAQVLELGSGTGAISLFLAARGAEKVTGIEFNPKVTALMERSIKDNGLEETVKVIGGDLREINKYFK
;
A
#
# COMPACT_ATOMS: atom_id res chain seq x y z
N MET A 1 -0.59 -15.98 24.70
CA MET A 1 -1.11 -14.61 24.79
C MET A 1 -1.04 -13.95 23.42
N VAL A 2 -2.12 -13.33 23.04
CA VAL A 2 -2.18 -12.65 21.75
C VAL A 2 -1.85 -11.19 21.95
N HIS A 3 -0.93 -10.68 21.19
CA HIS A 3 -0.62 -9.27 21.15
C HIS A 3 -1.32 -8.63 19.98
N SER A 4 -1.47 -7.32 20.02
CA SER A 4 -2.07 -6.60 18.91
C SER A 4 -1.37 -6.88 17.61
N GLY A 5 -0.10 -7.18 17.66
CA GLY A 5 0.66 -7.46 16.46
C GLY A 5 0.92 -6.26 15.57
N ILE A 6 0.47 -5.07 15.95
CA ILE A 6 0.78 -3.87 15.17
C ILE A 6 2.24 -3.54 15.34
N ARG A 7 2.94 -3.44 14.22
CA ARG A 7 4.37 -3.16 14.23
C ARG A 7 4.79 -2.38 13.01
N ARG A 8 5.91 -1.72 13.17
CA ARG A 8 6.54 -0.93 12.11
C ARG A 8 7.73 -1.70 11.58
N ASP A 9 7.70 -2.06 10.33
CA ASP A 9 8.76 -2.84 9.68
C ASP A 9 9.40 -2.05 8.55
N SER A 10 10.62 -2.41 8.20
CA SER A 10 11.27 -1.85 7.01
C SER A 10 10.89 -2.66 5.78
N LEU A 11 10.63 -1.97 4.69
CA LEU A 11 10.46 -2.64 3.39
C LEU A 11 11.81 -2.88 2.75
N PRO A 12 12.09 -4.13 2.34
CA PRO A 12 13.40 -4.45 1.77
C PRO A 12 13.69 -3.64 0.51
N GLY A 13 14.85 -3.01 0.47
CA GLY A 13 15.39 -2.44 -0.76
C GLY A 13 14.82 -1.09 -1.20
N CYS A 14 13.89 -0.48 -0.47
CA CYS A 14 13.32 0.80 -0.90
C CYS A 14 13.45 1.94 0.11
N GLY A 15 13.89 1.66 1.32
CA GLY A 15 14.08 2.68 2.34
C GLY A 15 12.81 3.16 3.03
N TYR A 16 11.67 2.61 2.69
CA TYR A 16 10.41 2.96 3.33
C TYR A 16 10.08 2.04 4.48
N VAL A 17 9.18 2.48 5.34
CA VAL A 17 8.66 1.69 6.45
C VAL A 17 7.19 1.39 6.20
N ILE A 18 6.73 0.31 6.81
CA ILE A 18 5.34 -0.11 6.68
C ILE A 18 4.79 -0.49 8.04
N TRP A 19 3.58 -0.06 8.32
CA TRP A 19 2.85 -0.46 9.51
C TRP A 19 1.94 -1.62 9.16
N GLN A 20 2.05 -2.70 9.90
CA GLN A 20 1.33 -3.95 9.64
C GLN A 20 0.75 -4.49 10.93
N ASP A 21 -0.19 -5.40 10.79
CA ASP A 21 -0.73 -6.18 11.90
C ASP A 21 -0.41 -7.65 11.64
N ALA A 22 0.47 -8.21 12.43
CA ALA A 22 0.89 -9.60 12.28
C ALA A 22 -0.26 -10.59 12.52
N GLY A 23 -1.31 -10.15 13.19
CA GLY A 23 -2.50 -10.98 13.40
C GLY A 23 -3.44 -11.02 12.20
N GLU A 24 -3.23 -10.18 11.22
CA GLU A 24 -4.10 -10.11 10.02
C GLU A 24 -3.29 -10.24 8.75
N PHE A 25 -2.78 -9.13 8.23
CA PHE A 25 -2.08 -9.14 6.94
C PHE A 25 -0.70 -8.57 7.06
N THR A 26 0.26 -9.26 6.49
CA THR A 26 1.62 -8.76 6.33
C THR A 26 2.02 -8.89 4.87
N PHE A 27 2.98 -8.08 4.43
CA PHE A 27 3.49 -8.23 3.09
C PHE A 27 4.28 -9.53 2.98
N THR A 28 4.37 -10.07 1.77
CA THR A 28 5.05 -11.32 1.50
C THR A 28 6.12 -11.11 0.44
N THR A 29 6.95 -12.14 0.24
CA THR A 29 7.91 -12.16 -0.86
C THR A 29 7.20 -11.96 -2.20
N ASP A 30 5.99 -12.51 -2.35
CA ASP A 30 5.20 -12.34 -3.56
C ASP A 30 4.87 -10.87 -3.82
N SER A 31 4.53 -10.11 -2.78
CA SER A 31 4.28 -8.67 -2.90
C SER A 31 5.51 -7.96 -3.44
N VAL A 32 6.68 -8.31 -2.93
CA VAL A 32 7.95 -7.72 -3.37
C VAL A 32 8.19 -8.03 -4.83
N PHE A 33 7.99 -9.28 -5.24
CA PHE A 33 8.19 -9.69 -6.63
C PHE A 33 7.23 -8.97 -7.58
N VAL A 34 5.94 -8.92 -7.22
CA VAL A 34 4.96 -8.21 -8.05
C VAL A 34 5.40 -6.77 -8.27
N ALA A 35 5.79 -6.09 -7.20
CA ALA A 35 6.21 -4.69 -7.30
C ALA A 35 7.51 -4.53 -8.09
N ALA A 36 8.46 -5.47 -7.93
CA ALA A 36 9.74 -5.40 -8.62
C ALA A 36 9.61 -5.61 -10.12
N PHE A 37 8.70 -6.48 -10.55
CA PHE A 37 8.54 -6.83 -11.96
C PHE A 37 7.38 -6.09 -12.64
N ALA A 38 6.63 -5.27 -11.93
CA ALA A 38 5.60 -4.46 -12.54
C ALA A 38 6.22 -3.51 -13.56
N HIS A 39 5.60 -3.40 -14.72
CA HIS A 39 6.06 -2.48 -15.75
C HIS A 39 5.57 -1.07 -15.45
N LEU A 40 6.49 -0.14 -15.19
CA LEU A 40 6.14 1.25 -14.96
C LEU A 40 6.63 2.11 -16.12
N VAL A 41 5.72 2.84 -16.72
CA VAL A 41 6.08 3.88 -17.67
C VAL A 41 6.35 5.19 -16.94
N LYS A 42 7.00 6.13 -17.62
CA LYS A 42 7.27 7.45 -17.05
C LYS A 42 5.95 8.12 -16.70
N LYS A 43 5.88 8.74 -15.51
CA LYS A 43 4.68 9.39 -14.98
C LYS A 43 3.50 8.42 -14.78
N ALA A 44 3.80 7.16 -14.47
CA ALA A 44 2.78 6.15 -14.27
C ALA A 44 1.80 6.54 -13.16
N GLN A 45 0.53 6.35 -13.42
CA GLN A 45 -0.52 6.43 -12.42
C GLN A 45 -1.06 5.02 -12.21
N VAL A 46 -1.04 4.55 -10.98
CA VAL A 46 -1.30 3.15 -10.67
C VAL A 46 -2.51 3.05 -9.74
N LEU A 47 -3.35 2.08 -10.02
CA LEU A 47 -4.46 1.72 -9.16
C LEU A 47 -4.21 0.30 -8.64
N GLU A 48 -4.17 0.15 -7.33
CA GLU A 48 -4.01 -1.15 -6.70
C GLU A 48 -5.33 -1.54 -6.03
N LEU A 49 -5.93 -2.62 -6.50
CA LEU A 49 -7.17 -3.15 -5.93
C LEU A 49 -6.84 -4.11 -4.79
N GLY A 50 -7.45 -3.88 -3.62
CA GLY A 50 -7.13 -4.67 -2.45
C GLY A 50 -5.72 -4.38 -1.96
N SER A 51 -5.42 -3.12 -1.68
CA SER A 51 -4.05 -2.68 -1.42
C SER A 51 -3.45 -3.23 -0.11
N GLY A 52 -4.27 -3.75 0.78
CA GLY A 52 -3.79 -4.21 2.08
C GLY A 52 -3.14 -3.06 2.84
N THR A 53 -2.03 -3.35 3.50
CA THR A 53 -1.28 -2.32 4.24
C THR A 53 -0.39 -1.47 3.33
N GLY A 54 -0.39 -1.74 2.03
CA GLY A 54 0.23 -0.85 1.06
C GLY A 54 1.63 -1.21 0.61
N ALA A 55 2.08 -2.44 0.85
CA ALA A 55 3.45 -2.83 0.47
C ALA A 55 3.73 -2.60 -1.01
N ILE A 56 2.85 -3.09 -1.88
CA ILE A 56 3.05 -2.92 -3.33
C ILE A 56 3.01 -1.45 -3.70
N SER A 57 2.04 -0.70 -3.17
CA SER A 57 1.94 0.74 -3.43
C SER A 57 3.20 1.49 -3.03
N LEU A 58 3.76 1.18 -1.86
CA LEU A 58 4.98 1.80 -1.39
C LEU A 58 6.18 1.46 -2.28
N PHE A 59 6.30 0.20 -2.68
CA PHE A 59 7.37 -0.20 -3.62
C PHE A 59 7.24 0.50 -4.96
N LEU A 60 6.03 0.63 -5.48
CA LEU A 60 5.83 1.30 -6.76
C LEU A 60 6.17 2.79 -6.66
N ALA A 61 5.83 3.44 -5.54
CA ALA A 61 6.24 4.81 -5.30
C ALA A 61 7.77 4.94 -5.27
N ALA A 62 8.45 3.97 -4.62
CA ALA A 62 9.91 3.95 -4.58
C ALA A 62 10.53 3.78 -5.97
N ARG A 63 9.84 3.10 -6.88
CA ARG A 63 10.27 2.92 -8.27
C ARG A 63 9.94 4.10 -9.16
N GLY A 64 9.29 5.14 -8.62
CA GLY A 64 9.04 6.36 -9.36
C GLY A 64 7.65 6.51 -9.96
N ALA A 65 6.68 5.70 -9.53
CA ALA A 65 5.30 5.94 -9.93
C ALA A 65 4.88 7.35 -9.51
N GLU A 66 4.21 8.06 -10.39
CA GLU A 66 3.82 9.45 -10.11
C GLU A 66 2.69 9.51 -9.10
N LYS A 67 1.70 8.65 -9.27
CA LYS A 67 0.56 8.53 -8.36
C LYS A 67 0.20 7.06 -8.19
N VAL A 68 -0.04 6.67 -6.95
CA VAL A 68 -0.52 5.33 -6.63
C VAL A 68 -1.76 5.48 -5.76
N THR A 69 -2.83 4.85 -6.17
CA THR A 69 -4.07 4.83 -5.39
C THR A 69 -4.42 3.41 -5.04
N GLY A 70 -4.50 3.11 -3.75
CA GLY A 70 -4.95 1.82 -3.28
C GLY A 70 -6.41 1.87 -2.86
N ILE A 71 -7.13 0.79 -3.09
CA ILE A 71 -8.48 0.62 -2.57
C ILE A 71 -8.47 -0.57 -1.64
N GLU A 72 -8.94 -0.37 -0.44
CA GLU A 72 -8.95 -1.40 0.58
C GLU A 72 -10.27 -1.38 1.34
N PHE A 73 -10.87 -2.55 1.52
CA PHE A 73 -12.16 -2.69 2.16
C PHE A 73 -12.09 -2.60 3.70
N ASN A 74 -11.04 -3.15 4.30
CA ASN A 74 -10.93 -3.27 5.74
C ASN A 74 -10.44 -1.96 6.38
N PRO A 75 -11.26 -1.30 7.21
CA PRO A 75 -10.88 0.00 7.80
C PRO A 75 -9.62 -0.05 8.67
N LYS A 76 -9.36 -1.16 9.36
CA LYS A 76 -8.14 -1.29 10.15
C LYS A 76 -6.91 -1.32 9.28
N VAL A 77 -7.00 -2.00 8.16
CA VAL A 77 -5.90 -2.11 7.19
C VAL A 77 -5.69 -0.77 6.49
N THR A 78 -6.77 -0.11 6.11
CA THR A 78 -6.71 1.23 5.53
C THR A 78 -5.99 2.21 6.46
N ALA A 79 -6.32 2.16 7.74
CA ALA A 79 -5.68 3.04 8.74
C ALA A 79 -4.18 2.80 8.83
N LEU A 80 -3.75 1.54 8.77
CA LEU A 80 -2.33 1.20 8.79
C LEU A 80 -1.63 1.70 7.52
N MET A 81 -2.27 1.58 6.37
CA MET A 81 -1.71 2.08 5.13
C MET A 81 -1.58 3.61 5.17
N GLU A 82 -2.59 4.32 5.67
CA GLU A 82 -2.52 5.77 5.83
C GLU A 82 -1.36 6.18 6.74
N ARG A 83 -1.15 5.43 7.81
CA ARG A 83 -0.05 5.68 8.73
C ARG A 83 1.31 5.50 8.03
N SER A 84 1.43 4.46 7.21
CA SER A 84 2.65 4.21 6.43
C SER A 84 2.90 5.32 5.41
N ILE A 85 1.86 5.76 4.72
CA ILE A 85 1.96 6.86 3.75
C ILE A 85 2.51 8.10 4.44
N LYS A 86 1.94 8.45 5.58
CA LYS A 86 2.33 9.63 6.33
C LYS A 86 3.75 9.51 6.87
N ASP A 87 4.09 8.35 7.42
CA ASP A 87 5.40 8.10 8.03
C ASP A 87 6.53 8.20 7.01
N ASN A 88 6.25 7.88 5.76
CA ASN A 88 7.22 7.93 4.67
C ASN A 88 7.19 9.26 3.89
N GLY A 89 6.30 10.18 4.28
CA GLY A 89 6.20 11.47 3.59
C GLY A 89 5.65 11.37 2.18
N LEU A 90 4.77 10.39 1.92
CA LEU A 90 4.28 10.08 0.58
C LEU A 90 2.85 10.54 0.32
N GLU A 91 2.34 11.48 1.10
CA GLU A 91 0.93 11.90 1.01
C GLU A 91 0.56 12.45 -0.36
N GLU A 92 1.51 13.00 -1.09
CA GLU A 92 1.24 13.53 -2.44
C GLU A 92 1.39 12.49 -3.55
N THR A 93 1.95 11.34 -3.24
CA THR A 93 2.21 10.29 -4.24
C THR A 93 1.27 9.11 -4.07
N VAL A 94 1.03 8.70 -2.83
CA VAL A 94 0.23 7.51 -2.53
C VAL A 94 -0.98 7.91 -1.72
N LYS A 95 -2.14 7.40 -2.11
CA LYS A 95 -3.34 7.54 -1.29
C LYS A 95 -4.07 6.21 -1.23
N VAL A 96 -4.87 6.03 -0.19
CA VAL A 96 -5.73 4.87 -0.04
C VAL A 96 -7.17 5.34 0.10
N ILE A 97 -8.06 4.61 -0.56
CA ILE A 97 -9.49 4.82 -0.46
C ILE A 97 -10.08 3.61 0.24
N GLY A 98 -10.78 3.86 1.35
CA GLY A 98 -11.54 2.81 2.01
C GLY A 98 -12.81 2.56 1.24
N GLY A 99 -13.00 1.34 0.76
CA GLY A 99 -14.18 1.06 -0.02
C GLY A 99 -14.26 -0.36 -0.55
N ASP A 100 -15.39 -0.64 -1.15
CA ASP A 100 -15.71 -1.93 -1.72
C ASP A 100 -15.37 -1.94 -3.21
N LEU A 101 -14.57 -2.90 -3.64
CA LEU A 101 -14.19 -3.03 -5.05
C LEU A 101 -15.39 -3.17 -5.99
N ARG A 102 -16.50 -3.70 -5.49
CA ARG A 102 -17.72 -3.82 -6.28
C ARG A 102 -18.33 -2.46 -6.63
N GLU A 103 -17.92 -1.41 -5.94
CA GLU A 103 -18.42 -0.06 -6.13
C GLU A 103 -17.38 0.88 -6.76
N ILE A 104 -16.41 0.28 -7.44
CA ILE A 104 -15.26 1.03 -7.96
C ILE A 104 -15.67 2.23 -8.82
N ASN A 105 -16.77 2.13 -9.55
CA ASN A 105 -17.25 3.21 -10.40
C ASN A 105 -17.64 4.48 -9.63
N LYS A 106 -17.83 4.37 -8.34
CA LYS A 106 -18.09 5.54 -7.48
C LYS A 106 -16.83 6.37 -7.24
N TYR A 107 -15.66 5.76 -7.37
CA TYR A 107 -14.39 6.40 -7.04
C TYR A 107 -13.68 6.93 -8.27
N PHE A 108 -13.98 6.38 -9.43
CA PHE A 108 -13.31 6.72 -10.69
C PHE A 108 -14.35 6.92 -11.77
N LYS A 109 -14.30 8.07 -12.41
CA LYS A 109 -15.18 8.40 -13.52
C LYS A 109 -14.37 8.69 -14.78
#